data_d616330e83cd4514416290499927aa02
#
_entry.id   d616330e83cd4514416290499927aa02
#
_cell.length_a   1.000
_cell.length_b   1.000
_cell.length_c   1.000
_cell.angle_alpha   90.00
_cell.angle_beta   90.00
_cell.angle_gamma   90.00
#
_symmetry.space_group_name_H-M   'P 1'
#
loop_
_entity.id
_entity.type
_entity.pdbx_description
1 polymer ?
#
loop_
_entity_poly.entity_id
_entity_poly.type
_entity_poly.pdbx_seq_one_letter_code
_entity_poly.pdbx_strand_id
1 'polypeptide(L)'
;MNPMIRKELRQLMRERRGWVLPSLYLVALGGVAIFVYFQTLQMQVNAVRFLEGPDIGIPLFLALLYTQLTVLLLLVPIFSAGALTIEKEQRTMAGLLTSLLTDTQIWWGKFLSSLLFVLLLLVAGLPVLSLAFAFGGVGLWELFIVTITTVVILGSMSAVSLYWSSVFRRSVAATAVSYASVIVLCVVSALLYVAQEATHRGAAWANLPLRARAPLLANPFFFLTLSLTDPRELYPEWWVSAAIFALLGTIAVWLTMRNLRRNIDAG
;
A
#
# COMPACT_ATOMS: atom_id res chain seq x y z
N MET A 1 7.14 -3.67 -24.78
CA MET A 1 7.33 -4.06 -23.37
C MET A 1 8.81 -3.92 -23.03
N ASN A 2 9.19 -3.13 -22.04
CA ASN A 2 10.59 -2.85 -21.71
C ASN A 2 11.30 -4.18 -21.34
N PRO A 3 12.42 -4.54 -22.01
CA PRO A 3 13.12 -5.81 -21.79
C PRO A 3 13.59 -6.01 -20.34
N MET A 4 13.82 -4.92 -19.63
CA MET A 4 14.20 -4.90 -18.22
C MET A 4 13.09 -5.49 -17.32
N ILE A 5 11.83 -5.08 -17.53
CA ILE A 5 10.68 -5.58 -16.77
C ILE A 5 10.50 -7.09 -16.98
N ARG A 6 10.64 -7.56 -18.22
CA ARG A 6 10.52 -8.99 -18.56
C ARG A 6 11.61 -9.83 -17.89
N LYS A 7 12.82 -9.31 -17.82
CA LYS A 7 13.96 -9.98 -17.15
C LYS A 7 13.68 -10.11 -15.65
N GLU A 8 13.33 -9.01 -14.98
CA GLU A 8 13.14 -8.98 -13.53
C GLU A 8 11.93 -9.82 -13.08
N LEU A 9 10.79 -9.73 -13.78
CA LEU A 9 9.64 -10.58 -13.49
C LEU A 9 9.96 -12.07 -13.64
N ARG A 10 10.67 -12.45 -14.70
CA ARG A 10 11.08 -13.86 -14.91
C ARG A 10 12.03 -14.34 -13.83
N GLN A 11 12.92 -13.48 -13.34
CA GLN A 11 13.83 -13.80 -12.26
C GLN A 11 13.07 -13.98 -10.94
N LEU A 12 12.16 -13.06 -10.58
CA LEU A 12 11.32 -13.16 -9.38
C LEU A 12 10.45 -14.41 -9.37
N MET A 13 9.83 -14.75 -10.51
CA MET A 13 8.98 -15.95 -10.60
C MET A 13 9.77 -17.27 -10.60
N ARG A 14 11.05 -17.24 -10.96
CA ARG A 14 11.92 -18.43 -10.96
C ARG A 14 12.52 -18.72 -9.59
N GLU A 15 12.66 -17.69 -8.75
CA GLU A 15 13.15 -17.86 -7.37
C GLU A 15 12.07 -18.48 -6.47
N ARG A 16 12.48 -19.21 -5.43
CA ARG A 16 11.56 -19.78 -4.42
C ARG A 16 10.66 -18.72 -3.79
N ARG A 17 11.14 -17.47 -3.71
CA ARG A 17 10.39 -16.32 -3.20
C ARG A 17 9.13 -16.03 -4.02
N GLY A 18 9.14 -16.28 -5.33
CA GLY A 18 8.00 -16.05 -6.22
C GLY A 18 6.80 -16.93 -5.92
N TRP A 19 6.96 -18.05 -5.27
CA TRP A 19 5.87 -18.98 -4.89
C TRP A 19 5.59 -18.96 -3.39
N VAL A 20 6.62 -18.86 -2.56
CA VAL A 20 6.49 -18.89 -1.10
C VAL A 20 5.76 -17.66 -0.58
N LEU A 21 6.10 -16.46 -1.07
CA LEU A 21 5.47 -15.23 -0.61
C LEU A 21 3.98 -15.15 -0.94
N PRO A 22 3.51 -15.44 -2.18
CA PRO A 22 2.09 -15.48 -2.47
C PRO A 22 1.34 -16.54 -1.65
N SER A 23 1.94 -17.72 -1.47
CA SER A 23 1.32 -18.78 -0.66
C SER A 23 1.17 -18.36 0.81
N LEU A 24 2.23 -17.81 1.41
CA LEU A 24 2.19 -17.31 2.80
C LEU A 24 1.18 -16.18 2.96
N TYR A 25 1.12 -15.27 1.98
CA TYR A 25 0.16 -14.17 1.95
C TYR A 25 -1.29 -14.69 1.90
N LEU A 26 -1.60 -15.64 1.02
CA LEU A 26 -2.94 -16.22 0.91
C LEU A 26 -3.31 -17.02 2.16
N VAL A 27 -2.37 -17.74 2.77
CA VAL A 27 -2.57 -18.44 4.05
C VAL A 27 -2.86 -17.42 5.17
N ALA A 28 -2.16 -16.31 5.21
CA ALA A 28 -2.43 -15.27 6.20
C ALA A 28 -3.83 -14.66 6.03
N LEU A 29 -4.23 -14.30 4.80
CA LEU A 29 -5.58 -13.81 4.52
C LEU A 29 -6.66 -14.86 4.84
N GLY A 30 -6.46 -16.10 4.44
CA GLY A 30 -7.39 -17.20 4.75
C GLY A 30 -7.50 -17.45 6.25
N GLY A 31 -6.39 -17.38 6.98
CA GLY A 31 -6.38 -17.51 8.44
C GLY A 31 -7.17 -16.40 9.13
N VAL A 32 -7.00 -15.14 8.67
CA VAL A 32 -7.80 -14.01 9.18
C VAL A 32 -9.28 -14.17 8.83
N ALA A 33 -9.59 -14.62 7.61
CA ALA A 33 -10.99 -14.89 7.22
C ALA A 33 -11.66 -15.88 8.16
N ILE A 34 -11.00 -17.01 8.42
CA ILE A 34 -11.49 -18.06 9.32
C ILE A 34 -11.63 -17.52 10.76
N PHE A 35 -10.62 -16.79 11.25
CA PHE A 35 -10.63 -16.24 12.60
C PHE A 35 -11.79 -15.25 12.80
N VAL A 36 -11.98 -14.30 11.88
CA VAL A 36 -13.06 -13.30 11.97
C VAL A 36 -14.43 -13.97 11.86
N TYR A 37 -14.57 -14.96 10.96
CA TYR A 37 -15.80 -15.73 10.83
C TYR A 37 -16.21 -16.37 12.17
N PHE A 38 -15.28 -17.09 12.82
CA PHE A 38 -15.58 -17.71 14.13
C PHE A 38 -15.86 -16.68 15.25
N GLN A 39 -15.13 -15.58 15.27
CA GLN A 39 -15.36 -14.50 16.24
C GLN A 39 -16.77 -13.90 16.09
N THR A 40 -17.18 -13.62 14.87
CA THR A 40 -18.51 -13.05 14.59
C THR A 40 -19.62 -14.01 14.96
N LEU A 41 -19.45 -15.31 14.66
CA LEU A 41 -20.41 -16.35 15.08
C LEU A 41 -20.55 -16.41 16.61
N GLN A 42 -19.44 -16.37 17.36
CA GLN A 42 -19.49 -16.42 18.82
C GLN A 42 -20.17 -15.18 19.42
N MET A 43 -19.94 -14.00 18.87
CA MET A 43 -20.61 -12.78 19.31
C MET A 43 -22.12 -12.84 19.11
N GLN A 44 -22.58 -13.50 18.04
CA GLN A 44 -24.01 -13.65 17.75
C GLN A 44 -24.70 -14.69 18.64
N VAL A 45 -24.04 -15.79 18.95
CA VAL A 45 -24.56 -16.80 19.88
C VAL A 45 -24.78 -16.19 21.27
N ASN A 46 -23.92 -15.25 21.67
CA ASN A 46 -24.03 -14.56 22.97
C ASN A 46 -24.99 -13.35 22.97
N ALA A 47 -25.30 -12.79 21.80
CA ALA A 47 -26.27 -11.73 21.65
C ALA A 47 -27.63 -12.34 21.31
N VAL A 48 -28.66 -12.17 22.15
CA VAL A 48 -30.04 -12.70 22.03
C VAL A 48 -30.76 -12.16 20.74
N ARG A 49 -30.06 -11.84 19.67
CA ARG A 49 -30.62 -11.35 18.40
C ARG A 49 -30.80 -12.50 17.40
N PHE A 50 -31.78 -13.35 17.67
CA PHE A 50 -32.14 -14.47 16.78
C PHE A 50 -32.96 -14.08 15.55
N LEU A 51 -33.32 -12.80 15.33
CA LEU A 51 -34.27 -12.39 14.28
C LEU A 51 -33.63 -11.70 13.08
N GLU A 52 -32.39 -11.24 13.18
CA GLU A 52 -31.65 -10.69 12.04
C GLU A 52 -30.48 -11.63 11.71
N GLY A 53 -30.38 -12.04 10.45
CA GLY A 53 -29.27 -12.88 10.01
C GLY A 53 -27.89 -12.26 10.31
N PRO A 54 -26.83 -13.07 10.38
CA PRO A 54 -25.51 -12.59 10.79
C PRO A 54 -24.93 -11.58 9.79
N ASP A 55 -24.71 -10.35 10.26
CA ASP A 55 -23.97 -9.32 9.53
C ASP A 55 -22.46 -9.63 9.56
N ILE A 56 -22.05 -10.73 8.90
CA ILE A 56 -20.66 -11.21 8.88
C ILE A 56 -19.87 -10.51 7.77
N GLY A 57 -20.53 -10.09 6.69
CA GLY A 57 -19.87 -9.63 5.46
C GLY A 57 -19.01 -8.38 5.68
N ILE A 58 -19.53 -7.34 6.32
CA ILE A 58 -18.80 -6.08 6.53
C ILE A 58 -17.58 -6.26 7.46
N PRO A 59 -17.71 -6.86 8.68
CA PRO A 59 -16.55 -7.11 9.53
C PRO A 59 -15.47 -7.98 8.86
N LEU A 60 -15.90 -9.01 8.13
CA LEU A 60 -14.99 -9.88 7.38
C LEU A 60 -14.23 -9.11 6.30
N PHE A 61 -14.96 -8.31 5.51
CA PHE A 61 -14.38 -7.49 4.46
C PHE A 61 -13.35 -6.51 5.02
N LEU A 62 -13.71 -5.76 6.07
CA LEU A 62 -12.81 -4.80 6.71
C LEU A 62 -11.53 -5.47 7.25
N ALA A 63 -11.68 -6.60 7.95
CA ALA A 63 -10.53 -7.32 8.50
C ALA A 63 -9.59 -7.82 7.41
N LEU A 64 -10.13 -8.40 6.34
CA LEU A 64 -9.35 -8.85 5.19
C LEU A 64 -8.65 -7.68 4.50
N LEU A 65 -9.35 -6.58 4.33
CA LEU A 65 -8.88 -5.40 3.65
C LEU A 65 -7.72 -4.73 4.39
N TYR A 66 -7.84 -4.54 5.71
CA TYR A 66 -6.76 -4.00 6.54
C TYR A 66 -5.57 -4.94 6.62
N THR A 67 -5.82 -6.26 6.73
CA THR A 67 -4.75 -7.26 6.71
C THR A 67 -4.02 -7.23 5.38
N GLN A 68 -4.74 -7.21 4.25
CA GLN A 68 -4.17 -7.09 2.92
C GLN A 68 -3.30 -5.85 2.80
N LEU A 69 -3.82 -4.67 3.15
CA LEU A 69 -3.06 -3.42 3.07
C LEU A 69 -1.81 -3.48 3.95
N THR A 70 -1.92 -3.99 5.18
CA THR A 70 -0.78 -4.13 6.10
C THR A 70 0.32 -5.00 5.50
N VAL A 71 -0.02 -6.20 5.02
CA VAL A 71 0.97 -7.11 4.43
C VAL A 71 1.60 -6.50 3.18
N LEU A 72 0.81 -5.89 2.30
CA LEU A 72 1.32 -5.26 1.09
C LEU A 72 2.22 -4.06 1.40
N LEU A 73 1.87 -3.21 2.39
CA LEU A 73 2.72 -2.10 2.85
C LEU A 73 4.04 -2.59 3.46
N LEU A 74 4.07 -3.75 4.12
CA LEU A 74 5.29 -4.36 4.61
C LEU A 74 6.16 -4.91 3.46
N LEU A 75 5.56 -5.38 2.38
CA LEU A 75 6.30 -5.93 1.24
C LEU A 75 6.86 -4.85 0.31
N VAL A 76 6.20 -3.69 0.19
CA VAL A 76 6.64 -2.60 -0.68
C VAL A 76 8.11 -2.19 -0.44
N PRO A 77 8.58 -1.89 0.79
CA PRO A 77 9.98 -1.53 1.01
C PRO A 77 10.97 -2.65 0.66
N ILE A 78 10.60 -3.92 0.86
CA ILE A 78 11.47 -5.06 0.54
C ILE A 78 11.81 -5.08 -0.96
N PHE A 79 10.81 -4.86 -1.82
CA PHE A 79 11.00 -4.94 -3.26
C PHE A 79 11.49 -3.62 -3.87
N SER A 80 11.03 -2.47 -3.36
CA SER A 80 11.32 -1.18 -3.97
C SER A 80 12.60 -0.54 -3.43
N ALA A 81 12.89 -0.67 -2.11
CA ALA A 81 14.08 -0.04 -1.53
C ALA A 81 15.40 -0.73 -1.97
N GLY A 82 15.34 -2.02 -2.33
CA GLY A 82 16.47 -2.75 -2.90
C GLY A 82 16.76 -2.45 -4.37
N ALA A 83 15.81 -1.89 -5.10
CA ALA A 83 15.85 -1.85 -6.56
C ALA A 83 17.07 -1.13 -7.18
N LEU A 84 17.54 -0.04 -6.59
CA LEU A 84 18.74 0.68 -7.03
C LEU A 84 19.96 0.38 -6.14
N THR A 85 19.76 0.15 -4.85
CA THR A 85 20.87 -0.08 -3.92
C THR A 85 21.60 -1.39 -4.17
N ILE A 86 20.90 -2.46 -4.61
CA ILE A 86 21.53 -3.73 -4.97
C ILE A 86 22.53 -3.53 -6.10
N GLU A 87 22.21 -2.72 -7.12
CA GLU A 87 23.13 -2.41 -8.21
C GLU A 87 24.33 -1.57 -7.76
N LYS A 88 24.11 -0.65 -6.79
CA LYS A 88 25.21 0.10 -6.18
C LYS A 88 26.14 -0.83 -5.36
N GLU A 89 25.60 -1.77 -4.60
CA GLU A 89 26.35 -2.76 -3.83
C GLU A 89 27.15 -3.71 -4.73
N GLN A 90 26.58 -4.13 -5.85
CA GLN A 90 27.21 -5.00 -6.85
C GLN A 90 28.17 -4.25 -7.79
N ARG A 91 28.30 -2.92 -7.66
CA ARG A 91 29.08 -2.05 -8.54
C ARG A 91 28.66 -2.13 -10.04
N THR A 92 27.44 -2.53 -10.33
CA THR A 92 26.89 -2.63 -11.70
C THR A 92 26.19 -1.34 -12.14
N MET A 93 26.08 -0.35 -11.24
CA MET A 93 25.41 0.93 -11.51
C MET A 93 26.07 1.70 -12.65
N ALA A 94 27.42 1.67 -12.76
CA ALA A 94 28.15 2.31 -13.85
C ALA A 94 27.75 1.73 -15.21
N GLY A 95 27.63 0.40 -15.32
CA GLY A 95 27.17 -0.27 -16.54
C GLY A 95 25.72 0.07 -16.92
N LEU A 96 24.88 0.34 -15.92
CA LEU A 96 23.50 0.79 -16.17
C LEU A 96 23.46 2.22 -16.70
N LEU A 97 24.27 3.12 -16.14
CA LEU A 97 24.34 4.52 -16.53
C LEU A 97 25.04 4.74 -17.88
N THR A 98 25.96 3.86 -18.28
CA THR A 98 26.61 3.87 -19.60
C THR A 98 25.79 3.18 -20.69
N SER A 99 24.66 2.55 -20.33
CA SER A 99 23.73 1.98 -21.30
C SER A 99 23.00 3.09 -22.08
N LEU A 100 22.50 2.76 -23.28
CA LEU A 100 21.71 3.68 -24.11
C LEU A 100 20.31 4.03 -23.53
N LEU A 101 20.07 3.71 -22.24
CA LEU A 101 18.80 3.96 -21.57
C LEU A 101 18.79 5.36 -20.95
N THR A 102 17.66 6.07 -21.10
CA THR A 102 17.44 7.35 -20.42
C THR A 102 17.14 7.14 -18.94
N ASP A 103 17.44 8.14 -18.09
CA ASP A 103 17.14 8.10 -16.63
C ASP A 103 15.69 7.75 -16.35
N THR A 104 14.78 8.27 -17.17
CA THR A 104 13.34 7.98 -17.06
C THR A 104 13.03 6.52 -17.37
N GLN A 105 13.69 5.91 -18.36
CA GLN A 105 13.50 4.49 -18.69
C GLN A 105 14.05 3.58 -17.60
N ILE A 106 15.18 3.94 -16.99
CA ILE A 106 15.75 3.22 -15.84
C ILE A 106 14.80 3.30 -14.66
N TRP A 107 14.32 4.50 -14.33
CA TRP A 107 13.39 4.70 -13.23
C TRP A 107 12.08 3.91 -13.42
N TRP A 108 11.43 4.08 -14.59
CA TRP A 108 10.18 3.36 -14.89
C TRP A 108 10.38 1.85 -14.90
N GLY A 109 11.52 1.37 -15.42
CA GLY A 109 11.85 -0.05 -15.39
C GLY A 109 11.91 -0.60 -13.96
N LYS A 110 12.61 0.09 -13.07
CA LYS A 110 12.78 -0.32 -11.66
C LYS A 110 11.50 -0.16 -10.84
N PHE A 111 10.80 0.96 -11.03
CA PHE A 111 9.52 1.22 -10.37
C PHE A 111 8.48 0.17 -10.75
N LEU A 112 8.31 -0.06 -12.05
CA LEU A 112 7.29 -0.98 -12.52
C LEU A 112 7.61 -2.43 -12.16
N SER A 113 8.87 -2.85 -12.19
CA SER A 113 9.24 -4.21 -11.81
C SER A 113 9.01 -4.49 -10.32
N SER A 114 9.34 -3.54 -9.43
CA SER A 114 9.08 -3.67 -8.00
C SER A 114 7.59 -3.63 -7.67
N LEU A 115 6.84 -2.75 -8.33
CA LEU A 115 5.41 -2.60 -8.11
C LEU A 115 4.60 -3.79 -8.64
N LEU A 116 4.97 -4.34 -9.81
CA LEU A 116 4.23 -5.44 -10.44
C LEU A 116 4.13 -6.68 -9.55
N PHE A 117 5.16 -7.00 -8.77
CA PHE A 117 5.08 -8.13 -7.84
C PHE A 117 4.07 -7.88 -6.72
N VAL A 118 4.05 -6.67 -6.17
CA VAL A 118 3.10 -6.28 -5.12
C VAL A 118 1.67 -6.23 -5.68
N LEU A 119 1.51 -5.74 -6.92
CA LEU A 119 0.22 -5.77 -7.62
C LEU A 119 -0.27 -7.19 -7.92
N LEU A 120 0.65 -8.10 -8.24
CA LEU A 120 0.30 -9.51 -8.41
C LEU A 120 -0.27 -10.10 -7.12
N LEU A 121 0.33 -9.78 -5.97
CA LEU A 121 -0.21 -10.19 -4.67
C LEU A 121 -1.57 -9.55 -4.38
N LEU A 122 -1.74 -8.26 -4.71
CA LEU A 122 -3.03 -7.59 -4.60
C LEU A 122 -4.12 -8.35 -5.37
N VAL A 123 -3.86 -8.68 -6.64
CA VAL A 123 -4.78 -9.42 -7.49
C VAL A 123 -5.04 -10.83 -6.96
N ALA A 124 -4.01 -11.52 -6.46
CA ALA A 124 -4.15 -12.83 -5.84
C ALA A 124 -5.04 -12.80 -4.57
N GLY A 125 -5.10 -11.68 -3.86
CA GLY A 125 -5.97 -11.49 -2.70
C GLY A 125 -7.43 -11.21 -3.05
N LEU A 126 -7.75 -10.73 -4.26
CA LEU A 126 -9.12 -10.39 -4.66
C LEU A 126 -10.13 -11.55 -4.50
N PRO A 127 -9.81 -12.81 -4.86
CA PRO A 127 -10.72 -13.92 -4.63
C PRO A 127 -11.06 -14.14 -3.15
N VAL A 128 -10.08 -13.91 -2.25
CA VAL A 128 -10.31 -14.03 -0.80
C VAL A 128 -11.20 -12.88 -0.30
N LEU A 129 -10.95 -11.65 -0.76
CA LEU A 129 -11.82 -10.51 -0.47
C LEU A 129 -13.26 -10.71 -0.98
N SER A 130 -13.41 -11.34 -2.15
CA SER A 130 -14.72 -11.60 -2.74
C SER A 130 -15.58 -12.58 -1.93
N LEU A 131 -15.00 -13.37 -1.01
CA LEU A 131 -15.76 -14.20 -0.09
C LEU A 131 -16.72 -13.38 0.79
N ALA A 132 -16.38 -12.12 1.08
CA ALA A 132 -17.27 -11.24 1.83
C ALA A 132 -18.62 -10.99 1.14
N PHE A 133 -18.69 -11.08 -0.21
CA PHE A 133 -19.96 -10.98 -0.96
C PHE A 133 -20.94 -12.10 -0.62
N ALA A 134 -20.44 -13.32 -0.38
CA ALA A 134 -21.28 -14.45 -0.01
C ALA A 134 -21.99 -14.25 1.33
N PHE A 135 -21.44 -13.39 2.19
CA PHE A 135 -21.99 -13.06 3.51
C PHE A 135 -22.80 -11.75 3.52
N GLY A 136 -22.88 -11.05 2.37
CA GLY A 136 -23.68 -9.83 2.22
C GLY A 136 -23.00 -8.55 2.72
N GLY A 137 -23.60 -7.41 2.41
CA GLY A 137 -23.15 -6.09 2.92
C GLY A 137 -22.06 -5.39 2.11
N VAL A 138 -21.48 -6.04 1.10
CA VAL A 138 -20.44 -5.47 0.22
C VAL A 138 -20.79 -5.75 -1.24
N GLY A 139 -20.60 -4.78 -2.13
CA GLY A 139 -20.86 -4.88 -3.56
C GLY A 139 -19.57 -4.90 -4.41
N LEU A 140 -19.73 -5.11 -5.70
CA LEU A 140 -18.62 -5.07 -6.66
C LEU A 140 -18.03 -3.66 -6.79
N TRP A 141 -18.82 -2.64 -6.56
CA TRP A 141 -18.38 -1.25 -6.63
C TRP A 141 -17.40 -0.90 -5.51
N GLU A 142 -17.71 -1.32 -4.30
CA GLU A 142 -16.84 -1.16 -3.14
C GLU A 142 -15.50 -1.88 -3.35
N LEU A 143 -15.53 -3.11 -3.87
CA LEU A 143 -14.32 -3.85 -4.21
C LEU A 143 -13.47 -3.11 -5.25
N PHE A 144 -14.10 -2.54 -6.27
CA PHE A 144 -13.41 -1.80 -7.33
C PHE A 144 -12.72 -0.54 -6.78
N ILE A 145 -13.45 0.30 -6.03
CA ILE A 145 -12.90 1.53 -5.43
C ILE A 145 -11.75 1.21 -4.46
N VAL A 146 -11.95 0.22 -3.59
CA VAL A 146 -10.94 -0.22 -2.63
C VAL A 146 -9.67 -0.71 -3.33
N THR A 147 -9.83 -1.45 -4.43
CA THR A 147 -8.69 -1.92 -5.22
C THR A 147 -7.92 -0.76 -5.83
N ILE A 148 -8.60 0.22 -6.42
CA ILE A 148 -7.96 1.43 -6.99
C ILE A 148 -7.25 2.21 -5.88
N THR A 149 -7.92 2.43 -4.74
CA THR A 149 -7.34 3.12 -3.58
C THR A 149 -6.05 2.44 -3.12
N THR A 150 -6.09 1.10 -3.00
CA THR A 150 -4.91 0.31 -2.62
C THR A 150 -3.78 0.46 -3.63
N VAL A 151 -4.08 0.42 -4.94
CA VAL A 151 -3.08 0.64 -6.00
C VAL A 151 -2.42 2.02 -5.88
N VAL A 152 -3.19 3.08 -5.61
CA VAL A 152 -2.67 4.44 -5.43
C VAL A 152 -1.74 4.51 -4.21
N ILE A 153 -2.13 3.92 -3.08
CA ILE A 153 -1.31 3.84 -1.87
C ILE A 153 0.01 3.10 -2.16
N LEU A 154 -0.08 1.90 -2.72
CA LEU A 154 1.10 1.06 -3.00
C LEU A 154 2.04 1.71 -4.00
N GLY A 155 1.51 2.35 -5.04
CA GLY A 155 2.29 3.11 -6.03
C GLY A 155 3.07 4.26 -5.38
N SER A 156 2.41 5.05 -4.54
CA SER A 156 3.03 6.16 -3.83
C SER A 156 4.12 5.69 -2.86
N MET A 157 3.84 4.65 -2.07
CA MET A 157 4.81 4.09 -1.12
C MET A 157 5.98 3.42 -1.83
N SER A 158 5.76 2.77 -2.98
CA SER A 158 6.81 2.22 -3.82
C SER A 158 7.73 3.32 -4.38
N ALA A 159 7.17 4.46 -4.82
CA ALA A 159 7.94 5.62 -5.27
C ALA A 159 8.79 6.21 -4.14
N VAL A 160 8.26 6.34 -2.92
CA VAL A 160 9.00 6.80 -1.73
C VAL A 160 10.13 5.83 -1.39
N SER A 161 9.88 4.53 -1.42
CA SER A 161 10.90 3.50 -1.16
C SER A 161 12.01 3.52 -2.21
N LEU A 162 11.67 3.73 -3.49
CA LEU A 162 12.64 3.89 -4.58
C LEU A 162 13.47 5.17 -4.43
N TYR A 163 12.87 6.26 -3.92
CA TYR A 163 13.63 7.47 -3.58
C TYR A 163 14.71 7.18 -2.54
N TRP A 164 14.39 6.49 -1.45
CA TRP A 164 15.39 6.11 -0.45
C TRP A 164 16.46 5.17 -1.03
N SER A 165 16.08 4.28 -1.95
CA SER A 165 17.03 3.46 -2.72
C SER A 165 18.01 4.31 -3.55
N SER A 166 17.58 5.46 -4.04
CA SER A 166 18.47 6.38 -4.78
C SER A 166 19.47 7.10 -3.88
N VAL A 167 19.09 7.41 -2.63
CA VAL A 167 19.89 8.16 -1.66
C VAL A 167 20.95 7.28 -1.00
N PHE A 168 20.57 6.11 -0.50
CA PHE A 168 21.44 5.23 0.25
C PHE A 168 22.33 4.36 -0.67
N ARG A 169 23.49 3.95 -0.13
CA ARG A 169 24.41 3.04 -0.80
C ARG A 169 24.20 1.58 -0.41
N ARG A 170 23.58 1.32 0.77
CA ARG A 170 23.32 -0.02 1.29
C ARG A 170 21.83 -0.32 1.29
N SER A 171 21.44 -1.50 0.80
CA SER A 171 20.03 -1.92 0.71
C SER A 171 19.36 -2.00 2.08
N VAL A 172 20.06 -2.47 3.09
CA VAL A 172 19.55 -2.54 4.47
C VAL A 172 19.16 -1.15 5.00
N ALA A 173 20.01 -0.13 4.79
CA ALA A 173 19.73 1.22 5.23
C ALA A 173 18.54 1.83 4.48
N ALA A 174 18.47 1.65 3.15
CA ALA A 174 17.37 2.11 2.34
C ALA A 174 16.05 1.49 2.77
N THR A 175 16.04 0.17 3.03
CA THR A 175 14.85 -0.55 3.49
C THR A 175 14.41 -0.10 4.87
N ALA A 176 15.35 0.06 5.82
CA ALA A 176 15.05 0.53 7.17
C ALA A 176 14.41 1.92 7.17
N VAL A 177 14.95 2.88 6.39
CA VAL A 177 14.39 4.23 6.29
C VAL A 177 13.07 4.24 5.52
N SER A 178 12.89 3.37 4.55
CA SER A 178 11.60 3.19 3.86
C SER A 178 10.52 2.70 4.82
N TYR A 179 10.83 1.72 5.68
CA TYR A 179 9.90 1.30 6.74
C TYR A 179 9.61 2.42 7.74
N ALA A 180 10.65 3.13 8.17
CA ALA A 180 10.48 4.27 9.06
C ALA A 180 9.55 5.32 8.45
N SER A 181 9.66 5.60 7.14
CA SER A 181 8.76 6.53 6.44
C SER A 181 7.31 6.08 6.48
N VAL A 182 7.02 4.80 6.25
CA VAL A 182 5.66 4.24 6.31
C VAL A 182 5.12 4.31 7.73
N ILE A 183 5.92 3.88 8.73
CA ILE A 183 5.51 3.90 10.14
C ILE A 183 5.27 5.33 10.62
N VAL A 184 6.17 6.26 10.31
CA VAL A 184 6.01 7.68 10.67
C VAL A 184 4.73 8.25 10.05
N LEU A 185 4.48 7.97 8.77
CA LEU A 185 3.25 8.42 8.12
C LEU A 185 2.00 7.89 8.83
N CYS A 186 1.96 6.59 9.16
CA CYS A 186 0.82 5.98 9.83
C CYS A 186 0.65 6.46 11.29
N VAL A 187 1.74 6.45 12.06
CA VAL A 187 1.70 6.76 13.50
C VAL A 187 1.50 8.25 13.74
N VAL A 188 2.27 9.11 13.04
CA VAL A 188 2.18 10.57 13.24
C VAL A 188 0.81 11.09 12.81
N SER A 189 0.27 10.61 11.67
CA SER A 189 -1.06 11.03 11.24
C SER A 189 -2.15 10.61 12.22
N ALA A 190 -2.07 9.39 12.78
CA ALA A 190 -3.01 8.92 13.79
C ALA A 190 -2.89 9.71 15.11
N LEU A 191 -1.66 9.95 15.60
CA LEU A 191 -1.43 10.72 16.82
C LEU A 191 -1.91 12.17 16.70
N LEU A 192 -1.65 12.82 15.57
CA LEU A 192 -2.12 14.18 15.31
C LEU A 192 -3.65 14.24 15.29
N TYR A 193 -4.29 13.23 14.72
CA TYR A 193 -5.76 13.14 14.74
C TYR A 193 -6.28 12.99 16.18
N VAL A 194 -5.76 12.06 16.96
CA VAL A 194 -6.17 11.85 18.37
C VAL A 194 -5.96 13.11 19.21
N ALA A 195 -4.84 13.81 19.04
CA ALA A 195 -4.57 15.06 19.73
C ALA A 195 -5.59 16.16 19.38
N GLN A 196 -6.03 16.21 18.14
CA GLN A 196 -7.04 17.20 17.71
C GLN A 196 -8.45 16.81 18.14
N GLU A 197 -8.81 15.51 18.12
CA GLU A 197 -10.09 15.03 18.64
C GLU A 197 -10.23 15.36 20.13
N ALA A 198 -9.16 15.19 20.91
CA ALA A 198 -9.14 15.57 22.32
C ALA A 198 -9.43 17.08 22.54
N THR A 199 -9.02 17.96 21.61
CA THR A 199 -9.30 19.41 21.68
C THR A 199 -10.74 19.74 21.30
N HIS A 200 -11.36 18.95 20.43
CA HIS A 200 -12.73 19.16 19.94
C HIS A 200 -13.80 18.37 20.73
N ARG A 201 -13.42 17.67 21.79
CA ARG A 201 -14.29 16.98 22.80
C ARG A 201 -15.44 16.19 22.17
N GLY A 202 -15.11 15.28 21.23
CA GLY A 202 -16.10 14.33 20.68
C GLY A 202 -17.06 14.94 19.66
N ALA A 203 -16.68 16.03 18.99
CA ALA A 203 -17.45 16.52 17.85
C ALA A 203 -17.51 15.44 16.76
N ALA A 204 -18.69 15.24 16.16
CA ALA A 204 -18.82 14.30 15.06
C ALA A 204 -17.85 14.66 13.90
N TRP A 205 -17.31 13.65 13.22
CA TRP A 205 -16.34 13.81 12.13
C TRP A 205 -16.74 14.90 11.13
N ALA A 206 -18.01 14.91 10.72
CA ALA A 206 -18.54 15.88 9.76
C ALA A 206 -18.43 17.36 10.23
N ASN A 207 -18.39 17.58 11.54
CA ASN A 207 -18.33 18.92 12.14
C ASN A 207 -16.89 19.42 12.44
N LEU A 208 -15.89 18.54 12.24
CA LEU A 208 -14.49 18.93 12.41
C LEU A 208 -14.02 19.85 11.26
N PRO A 209 -13.25 20.91 11.53
CA PRO A 209 -12.66 21.73 10.47
C PRO A 209 -11.66 20.91 9.65
N LEU A 210 -11.51 21.23 8.36
CA LEU A 210 -10.63 20.49 7.43
C LEU A 210 -9.20 20.33 7.97
N ARG A 211 -8.65 21.37 8.62
CA ARG A 211 -7.32 21.33 9.25
C ARG A 211 -7.20 20.26 10.35
N ALA A 212 -8.29 19.94 11.04
CA ALA A 212 -8.31 18.91 12.06
C ALA A 212 -8.41 17.50 11.46
N ARG A 213 -9.02 17.37 10.27
CA ARG A 213 -9.12 16.11 9.52
C ARG A 213 -7.90 15.85 8.63
N ALA A 214 -7.20 16.92 8.19
CA ALA A 214 -6.09 16.85 7.24
C ALA A 214 -4.99 15.82 7.59
N PRO A 215 -4.51 15.70 8.85
CA PRO A 215 -3.50 14.68 9.16
C PRO A 215 -3.95 13.26 8.85
N LEU A 216 -5.22 12.95 9.11
CA LEU A 216 -5.76 11.61 8.89
C LEU A 216 -5.95 11.30 7.40
N LEU A 217 -6.17 12.32 6.56
CA LEU A 217 -6.26 12.17 5.09
C LEU A 217 -4.94 11.66 4.47
N ALA A 218 -3.81 11.86 5.14
CA ALA A 218 -2.53 11.31 4.74
C ALA A 218 -2.28 9.88 5.25
N ASN A 219 -3.19 9.32 6.05
CA ASN A 219 -3.06 7.96 6.58
C ASN A 219 -3.56 6.94 5.54
N PRO A 220 -2.76 5.94 5.14
CA PRO A 220 -3.17 4.97 4.13
C PRO A 220 -4.36 4.11 4.57
N PHE A 221 -4.46 3.78 5.86
CA PHE A 221 -5.60 3.02 6.40
C PHE A 221 -6.88 3.84 6.41
N PHE A 222 -6.79 5.12 6.75
CA PHE A 222 -7.95 6.01 6.72
C PHE A 222 -8.41 6.29 5.29
N PHE A 223 -7.46 6.51 4.36
CA PHE A 223 -7.79 6.65 2.94
C PHE A 223 -8.54 5.41 2.41
N LEU A 224 -8.12 4.22 2.84
CA LEU A 224 -8.82 2.99 2.50
C LEU A 224 -10.24 2.95 3.10
N THR A 225 -10.42 3.43 4.34
CA THR A 225 -11.74 3.50 5.00
C THR A 225 -12.69 4.45 4.27
N LEU A 226 -12.19 5.59 3.78
CA LEU A 226 -12.99 6.54 2.99
C LEU A 226 -13.55 5.91 1.71
N SER A 227 -12.88 4.91 1.14
CA SER A 227 -13.36 4.22 -0.06
C SER A 227 -14.58 3.32 0.19
N LEU A 228 -14.92 3.09 1.44
CA LEU A 228 -16.09 2.28 1.86
C LEU A 228 -17.32 3.13 2.19
N THR A 229 -17.18 4.45 2.15
CA THR A 229 -18.30 5.37 2.35
C THR A 229 -19.21 5.34 1.11
N ASP A 230 -20.52 5.55 1.30
CA ASP A 230 -21.51 5.52 0.22
C ASP A 230 -21.03 6.34 -0.99
N PRO A 231 -21.02 5.77 -2.20
CA PRO A 231 -20.61 6.47 -3.43
C PRO A 231 -21.41 7.74 -3.71
N ARG A 232 -22.64 7.86 -3.15
CA ARG A 232 -23.49 9.04 -3.26
C ARG A 232 -23.08 10.17 -2.33
N GLU A 233 -22.37 9.82 -1.26
CA GLU A 233 -21.75 10.72 -0.31
C GLU A 233 -20.22 10.67 -0.45
N LEU A 234 -19.69 10.41 -1.65
CA LEU A 234 -18.25 10.39 -1.91
C LEU A 234 -17.66 11.71 -1.44
N TYR A 235 -17.23 11.72 -0.18
CA TYR A 235 -16.72 12.90 0.47
C TYR A 235 -15.57 13.46 -0.37
N PRO A 236 -15.52 14.77 -0.54
CA PRO A 236 -14.39 15.42 -1.22
C PRO A 236 -13.04 14.99 -0.63
N GLU A 237 -13.05 14.44 0.57
CA GLU A 237 -11.93 13.91 1.32
C GLU A 237 -11.25 12.71 0.63
N TRP A 238 -11.98 11.85 -0.06
CA TRP A 238 -11.37 10.76 -0.83
C TRP A 238 -10.46 11.31 -1.94
N TRP A 239 -10.93 12.31 -2.67
CA TRP A 239 -10.14 12.97 -3.71
C TRP A 239 -8.95 13.72 -3.14
N VAL A 240 -9.11 14.35 -1.97
CA VAL A 240 -8.01 15.02 -1.25
C VAL A 240 -6.95 14.01 -0.83
N SER A 241 -7.35 12.88 -0.26
CA SER A 241 -6.42 11.79 0.10
C SER A 241 -5.72 11.24 -1.15
N ALA A 242 -6.46 10.97 -2.24
CA ALA A 242 -5.88 10.53 -3.50
C ALA A 242 -4.85 11.54 -4.05
N ALA A 243 -5.16 12.84 -3.98
CA ALA A 243 -4.25 13.90 -4.38
C ALA A 243 -3.00 13.96 -3.49
N ILE A 244 -3.12 13.79 -2.17
CA ILE A 244 -1.98 13.73 -1.23
C ILE A 244 -1.05 12.57 -1.59
N PHE A 245 -1.58 11.36 -1.79
CA PHE A 245 -0.76 10.21 -2.16
C PHE A 245 -0.15 10.37 -3.54
N ALA A 246 -0.89 10.87 -4.53
CA ALA A 246 -0.36 11.16 -5.86
C ALA A 246 0.77 12.21 -5.80
N LEU A 247 0.61 13.26 -4.99
CA LEU A 247 1.61 14.30 -4.79
C LEU A 247 2.87 13.74 -4.09
N LEU A 248 2.71 12.92 -3.06
CA LEU A 248 3.82 12.21 -2.41
C LEU A 248 4.59 11.35 -3.42
N GLY A 249 3.88 10.56 -4.23
CA GLY A 249 4.48 9.75 -5.28
C GLY A 249 5.23 10.59 -6.30
N THR A 250 4.63 11.67 -6.83
CA THR A 250 5.25 12.53 -7.83
C THR A 250 6.48 13.28 -7.31
N ILE A 251 6.43 13.77 -6.06
CA ILE A 251 7.60 14.37 -5.41
C ILE A 251 8.72 13.33 -5.27
N ALA A 252 8.41 12.11 -4.82
CA ALA A 252 9.39 11.05 -4.69
C ALA A 252 10.03 10.68 -6.04
N VAL A 253 9.24 10.60 -7.11
CA VAL A 253 9.72 10.41 -8.49
C VAL A 253 10.69 11.51 -8.88
N TRP A 254 10.28 12.76 -8.72
CA TRP A 254 11.09 13.93 -9.10
C TRP A 254 12.43 13.97 -8.34
N LEU A 255 12.39 13.72 -7.02
CA LEU A 255 13.58 13.66 -6.19
C LEU A 255 14.52 12.51 -6.60
N THR A 256 13.96 11.34 -6.95
CA THR A 256 14.74 10.21 -7.44
C THR A 256 15.46 10.55 -8.73
N MET A 257 14.77 11.12 -9.70
CA MET A 257 15.35 11.54 -10.98
C MET A 257 16.47 12.59 -10.79
N ARG A 258 16.26 13.54 -9.88
CA ARG A 258 17.27 14.55 -9.54
C ARG A 258 18.52 13.91 -8.94
N ASN A 259 18.35 12.92 -8.07
CA ASN A 259 19.49 12.21 -7.46
C ASN A 259 20.25 11.34 -8.47
N LEU A 260 19.55 10.69 -9.42
CA LEU A 260 20.19 9.92 -10.47
C LEU A 260 21.09 10.82 -11.33
N ARG A 261 20.61 11.98 -11.75
CA ARG A 261 21.41 12.95 -12.54
C ARG A 261 22.65 13.43 -11.79
N ARG A 262 22.52 13.76 -10.50
CA ARG A 262 23.67 14.20 -9.68
C ARG A 262 24.75 13.14 -9.54
N ASN A 263 24.37 11.86 -9.49
CA ASN A 263 25.33 10.75 -9.42
C ASN A 263 26.06 10.52 -10.76
N ILE A 264 25.49 10.94 -11.88
CA ILE A 264 26.13 10.91 -13.20
C ILE A 264 27.17 12.04 -13.29
N ASP A 265 26.84 13.23 -12.81
CA ASP A 265 27.72 14.41 -12.89
C ASP A 265 28.91 14.34 -11.92
N ALA A 266 28.85 13.47 -10.90
CA ALA A 266 29.87 13.31 -9.87
C ALA A 266 30.86 12.13 -10.10
N GLY A 267 30.69 11.32 -11.15
CA GLY A 267 31.54 10.18 -11.49
C GLY A 267 32.23 10.33 -12.81
#